data_0212d00de705ab52ce7f0516c000bb82
#
_entry.id   0212d00de705ab52ce7f0516c000bb82
#
_cell.length_a   1.000
_cell.length_b   1.000
_cell.length_c   1.000
_cell.angle_alpha   90.00
_cell.angle_beta   90.00
_cell.angle_gamma   90.00
#
_symmetry.space_group_name_H-M   'P 1'
#
loop_
_entity.id
_entity.type
_entity.pdbx_description
1 polymer ?
#
loop_
_entity_poly.entity_id
_entity_poly.type
_entity_poly.pdbx_seq_one_letter_code
_entity_poly.pdbx_strand_id
1 'polypeptide(L)'
;MVRRTRAKRVEAALDRMGIHHIDLVVSSIERSLPFYRELLGPLGWHRVSEVEGERGETIFYLEGPECSIGLREAQSESDPYDRYRIGLHHLAFEAFSRAAVDERADWVRSNGMLLESEPQEYTYSPGYYAVFFYDPDGLKLEILHTPAYAA
;
A
#
# COMPACT_ATOMS: atom_id res chain seq x y z
N MET A 1 38.48 3.98 17.89
CA MET A 1 37.24 3.16 18.03
C MET A 1 35.92 3.92 17.77
N VAL A 2 35.90 5.25 17.73
CA VAL A 2 34.69 6.09 17.56
C VAL A 2 34.23 6.26 16.09
N ARG A 3 35.12 6.14 15.09
CA ARG A 3 34.76 6.34 13.66
C ARG A 3 33.91 5.24 13.04
N ARG A 4 34.07 3.98 13.47
CA ARG A 4 33.29 2.84 12.94
C ARG A 4 31.82 2.84 13.37
N THR A 5 31.51 3.41 14.53
CA THR A 5 30.15 3.46 15.08
C THR A 5 29.28 4.54 14.38
N ARG A 6 29.91 5.62 13.90
CA ARG A 6 29.22 6.71 13.22
C ARG A 6 28.87 6.33 11.77
N ALA A 7 29.78 5.64 11.06
CA ALA A 7 29.52 5.14 9.71
C ALA A 7 28.37 4.12 9.66
N LYS A 8 28.35 3.14 10.58
CA LYS A 8 27.25 2.18 10.69
C LYS A 8 25.91 2.81 11.06
N ARG A 9 25.90 3.91 11.85
CA ARG A 9 24.68 4.66 12.15
C ARG A 9 24.17 5.47 10.97
N VAL A 10 25.06 5.97 10.13
CA VAL A 10 24.71 6.71 8.92
C VAL A 10 24.22 5.74 7.84
N GLU A 11 24.87 4.60 7.65
CA GLU A 11 24.37 3.52 6.77
C GLU A 11 22.99 3.03 7.21
N ALA A 12 22.79 2.68 8.48
CA ALA A 12 21.49 2.26 9.01
C ALA A 12 20.41 3.36 8.98
N ALA A 13 20.80 4.64 8.88
CA ALA A 13 19.87 5.76 8.69
C ALA A 13 19.54 5.96 7.21
N LEU A 14 20.49 5.72 6.30
CA LEU A 14 20.28 5.78 4.85
C LEU A 14 19.40 4.61 4.38
N ASP A 15 19.54 3.42 4.98
CA ASP A 15 18.69 2.25 4.71
C ASP A 15 17.20 2.45 5.08
N ARG A 16 16.90 3.53 5.82
CA ARG A 16 15.53 3.91 6.20
C ARG A 16 15.00 5.15 5.49
N MET A 17 15.76 5.66 4.51
CA MET A 17 15.32 6.82 3.72
C MET A 17 14.45 6.34 2.56
N GLY A 18 13.23 6.87 2.49
CA GLY A 18 12.25 6.49 1.48
C GLY A 18 10.97 7.29 1.65
N ILE A 19 9.86 6.72 1.24
CA ILE A 19 8.55 7.33 1.45
C ILE A 19 8.13 7.06 2.90
N HIS A 20 7.90 8.12 3.69
CA HIS A 20 7.46 7.98 5.08
C HIS A 20 5.99 7.57 5.16
N HIS A 21 5.12 8.27 4.45
CA HIS A 21 3.69 7.95 4.38
C HIS A 21 3.07 8.49 3.09
N ILE A 22 1.94 7.89 2.72
CA ILE A 22 1.06 8.36 1.65
C ILE A 22 -0.32 8.50 2.25
N ASP A 23 -0.94 9.69 2.12
CA ASP A 23 -2.31 9.92 2.55
C ASP A 23 -3.27 9.78 1.37
N LEU A 24 -4.27 8.93 1.54
CA LEU A 24 -5.37 8.75 0.60
C LEU A 24 -6.62 9.42 1.16
N VAL A 25 -7.29 10.17 0.31
CA VAL A 25 -8.64 10.68 0.60
C VAL A 25 -9.63 9.65 0.08
N VAL A 26 -10.45 9.12 0.99
CA VAL A 26 -11.46 8.09 0.71
C VAL A 26 -12.86 8.64 0.93
N SER A 27 -13.84 8.14 0.22
CA SER A 27 -15.22 8.63 0.35
C SER A 27 -15.86 8.24 1.70
N SER A 28 -15.40 7.15 2.32
CA SER A 28 -15.92 6.66 3.60
C SER A 28 -14.85 5.89 4.37
N ILE A 29 -14.48 6.39 5.53
CA ILE A 29 -13.58 5.68 6.46
C ILE A 29 -14.20 4.38 6.95
N GLU A 30 -15.51 4.36 7.23
CA GLU A 30 -16.22 3.16 7.68
C GLU A 30 -16.06 1.99 6.68
N ARG A 31 -16.01 2.29 5.39
CA ARG A 31 -15.84 1.30 4.32
C ARG A 31 -14.37 1.02 4.01
N SER A 32 -13.54 2.04 3.93
CA SER A 32 -12.16 1.90 3.45
C SER A 32 -11.18 1.43 4.52
N LEU A 33 -11.35 1.81 5.78
CA LEU A 33 -10.44 1.40 6.85
C LEU A 33 -10.43 -0.13 7.06
N PRO A 34 -11.57 -0.83 7.17
CA PRO A 34 -11.58 -2.29 7.24
C PRO A 34 -10.96 -2.94 6.01
N PHE A 35 -11.26 -2.42 4.81
CA PHE A 35 -10.69 -2.92 3.57
C PHE A 35 -9.16 -2.89 3.59
N TYR A 36 -8.56 -1.74 3.87
CA TYR A 36 -7.09 -1.61 3.88
C TYR A 36 -6.43 -2.40 5.04
N ARG A 37 -7.06 -2.44 6.21
CA ARG A 37 -6.57 -3.25 7.34
C ARG A 37 -6.47 -4.73 7.01
N GLU A 38 -7.52 -5.29 6.43
CA GLU A 38 -7.57 -6.71 6.10
C GLU A 38 -6.70 -7.05 4.89
N LEU A 39 -6.64 -6.15 3.90
CA LEU A 39 -5.78 -6.31 2.74
C LEU A 39 -4.30 -6.30 3.12
N LEU A 40 -3.88 -5.30 3.88
CA LEU A 40 -2.47 -4.99 4.13
C LEU A 40 -1.92 -5.64 5.40
N GLY A 41 -2.76 -6.04 6.34
CA GLY A 41 -2.32 -6.69 7.57
C GLY A 41 -1.38 -7.88 7.32
N PRO A 42 -1.74 -8.86 6.49
CA PRO A 42 -0.87 -9.98 6.16
C PRO A 42 0.43 -9.62 5.43
N LEU A 43 0.51 -8.40 4.89
CA LEU A 43 1.69 -7.87 4.21
C LEU A 43 2.59 -7.03 5.12
N GLY A 44 2.23 -6.87 6.40
CA GLY A 44 3.06 -6.19 7.39
C GLY A 44 2.50 -4.90 7.97
N TRP A 45 1.33 -4.43 7.50
CA TRP A 45 0.64 -3.25 8.05
C TRP A 45 -0.30 -3.66 9.20
N HIS A 46 0.28 -3.99 10.36
CA HIS A 46 -0.49 -4.58 11.48
C HIS A 46 -1.09 -3.56 12.44
N ARG A 47 -0.56 -2.34 12.43
CA ARG A 47 -0.91 -1.35 13.44
C ARG A 47 -1.65 -0.20 12.81
N VAL A 48 -2.71 0.26 13.49
CA VAL A 48 -3.45 1.46 13.13
C VAL A 48 -3.25 2.50 14.23
N SER A 49 -2.88 3.71 13.85
CA SER A 49 -2.83 4.87 14.72
C SER A 49 -3.76 5.97 14.22
N GLU A 50 -4.16 6.86 15.12
CA GLU A 50 -5.04 7.98 14.82
C GLU A 50 -4.30 9.29 15.06
N VAL A 51 -4.43 10.23 14.14
CA VAL A 51 -3.84 11.57 14.21
C VAL A 51 -4.91 12.59 13.86
N GLU A 52 -4.92 13.73 14.54
CA GLU A 52 -5.76 14.85 14.17
C GLU A 52 -5.13 15.61 12.99
N GLY A 53 -5.91 15.79 11.91
CA GLY A 53 -5.51 16.55 10.73
C GLY A 53 -5.68 18.06 10.89
N GLU A 54 -5.25 18.81 9.86
CA GLU A 54 -5.24 20.27 9.86
C GLU A 54 -6.63 20.92 9.89
N ARG A 55 -7.69 20.16 9.63
CA ARG A 55 -9.09 20.60 9.68
C ARG A 55 -9.88 19.95 10.82
N GLY A 56 -9.20 19.32 11.77
CA GLY A 56 -9.81 18.61 12.89
C GLY A 56 -10.37 17.23 12.53
N GLU A 57 -10.14 16.75 11.32
CA GLU A 57 -10.49 15.38 10.91
C GLU A 57 -9.56 14.35 11.56
N THR A 58 -10.06 13.13 11.74
CA THR A 58 -9.22 12.01 12.14
C THR A 58 -8.57 11.37 10.93
N ILE A 59 -7.25 11.23 10.95
CA ILE A 59 -6.48 10.50 9.97
C ILE A 59 -6.13 9.15 10.58
N PHE A 60 -6.43 8.06 9.86
CA PHE A 60 -6.09 6.70 10.27
C PHE A 60 -4.86 6.22 9.51
N TYR A 61 -3.75 6.01 10.22
CA TYR A 61 -2.52 5.51 9.63
C TYR A 61 -2.39 4.00 9.84
N LEU A 62 -2.33 3.26 8.74
CA LEU A 62 -1.86 1.87 8.75
C LEU A 62 -0.34 1.91 8.70
N GLU A 63 0.30 1.51 9.79
CA GLU A 63 1.76 1.55 9.92
C GLU A 63 2.38 0.29 9.31
N GLY A 64 3.15 0.46 8.27
CA GLY A 64 3.85 -0.60 7.57
C GLY A 64 5.34 -0.66 7.91
N PRO A 65 6.07 -1.64 7.32
CA PRO A 65 7.50 -1.83 7.61
C PRO A 65 8.36 -0.63 7.24
N GLU A 66 8.06 0.06 6.14
CA GLU A 66 8.88 1.16 5.62
C GLU A 66 8.07 2.43 5.29
N CYS A 67 6.77 2.29 5.10
CA CYS A 67 5.87 3.37 4.72
C CYS A 67 4.52 3.18 5.39
N SER A 68 3.88 4.26 5.82
CA SER A 68 2.52 4.22 6.34
C SER A 68 1.51 4.67 5.27
N ILE A 69 0.31 4.12 5.32
CA ILE A 69 -0.82 4.55 4.51
C ILE A 69 -1.81 5.27 5.41
N GLY A 70 -1.99 6.56 5.16
CA GLY A 70 -2.99 7.38 5.85
C GLY A 70 -4.32 7.38 5.09
N LEU A 71 -5.41 7.28 5.82
CA LEU A 71 -6.76 7.39 5.28
C LEU A 71 -7.45 8.61 5.89
N ARG A 72 -7.93 9.50 5.02
CA ARG A 72 -8.73 10.68 5.37
C ARG A 72 -10.08 10.62 4.68
N GLU A 73 -11.13 10.99 5.36
CA GLU A 73 -12.45 11.07 4.73
C GLU A 73 -12.56 12.31 3.84
N ALA A 74 -13.16 12.14 2.66
CA ALA A 74 -13.42 13.23 1.73
C ALA A 74 -14.33 14.27 2.38
N GLN A 75 -14.00 15.56 2.20
CA GLN A 75 -14.76 16.69 2.75
C GLN A 75 -15.64 17.38 1.70
N SER A 76 -15.63 16.88 0.47
CA SER A 76 -16.46 17.34 -0.63
C SER A 76 -16.72 16.19 -1.60
N GLU A 77 -17.81 16.29 -2.34
CA GLU A 77 -18.08 15.39 -3.45
C GLU A 77 -17.06 15.60 -4.57
N SER A 78 -16.75 14.51 -5.28
CA SER A 78 -15.88 14.52 -6.44
C SER A 78 -16.42 13.56 -7.51
N ASP A 79 -15.94 13.76 -8.73
CA ASP A 79 -16.12 12.77 -9.80
C ASP A 79 -15.50 11.41 -9.38
N PRO A 80 -15.95 10.30 -9.99
CA PRO A 80 -15.30 9.01 -9.80
C PRO A 80 -13.80 9.10 -10.06
N TYR A 81 -13.03 8.31 -9.32
CA TYR A 81 -11.58 8.29 -9.47
C TYR A 81 -11.18 7.90 -10.90
N ASP A 82 -10.32 8.71 -11.50
CA ASP A 82 -9.76 8.47 -12.83
C ASP A 82 -8.23 8.46 -12.74
N ARG A 83 -7.62 7.27 -12.91
CA ARG A 83 -6.19 7.05 -12.80
C ARG A 83 -5.35 7.75 -13.88
N TYR A 84 -5.97 8.26 -14.92
CA TYR A 84 -5.30 9.00 -15.99
C TYR A 84 -5.39 10.53 -15.84
N ARG A 85 -6.06 11.01 -14.79
CA ARG A 85 -5.97 12.41 -14.37
C ARG A 85 -4.70 12.66 -13.58
N ILE A 86 -4.30 13.93 -13.44
CA ILE A 86 -3.14 14.30 -12.62
C ILE A 86 -3.33 13.79 -11.20
N GLY A 87 -2.37 13.00 -10.72
CA GLY A 87 -2.39 12.38 -9.41
C GLY A 87 -1.85 10.95 -9.44
N LEU A 88 -2.40 10.10 -8.61
CA LEU A 88 -1.94 8.73 -8.47
C LEU A 88 -2.58 7.83 -9.53
N HIS A 89 -1.77 7.08 -10.29
CA HIS A 89 -2.28 6.06 -11.21
C HIS A 89 -2.67 4.78 -10.47
N HIS A 90 -1.79 4.27 -9.62
CA HIS A 90 -2.03 3.11 -8.76
C HIS A 90 -1.02 3.06 -7.61
N LEU A 91 -1.30 2.24 -6.61
CA LEU A 91 -0.39 1.86 -5.54
C LEU A 91 -0.02 0.38 -5.67
N ALA A 92 1.26 0.09 -5.59
CA ALA A 92 1.78 -1.27 -5.60
C ALA A 92 2.39 -1.60 -4.23
N PHE A 93 1.98 -2.74 -3.67
CA PHE A 93 2.48 -3.27 -2.41
C PHE A 93 3.25 -4.57 -2.68
N GLU A 94 4.41 -4.70 -2.11
CA GLU A 94 5.22 -5.89 -2.28
C GLU A 94 4.82 -7.00 -1.30
N ALA A 95 4.68 -8.20 -1.81
CA ALA A 95 4.48 -9.42 -1.05
C ALA A 95 5.76 -10.27 -1.06
N PHE A 96 6.02 -10.97 0.04
CA PHE A 96 7.26 -11.74 0.20
C PHE A 96 7.31 -13.02 -0.65
N SER A 97 6.19 -13.44 -1.26
CA SER A 97 6.11 -14.64 -2.11
C SER A 97 4.96 -14.56 -3.11
N ARG A 98 5.00 -15.39 -4.16
CA ARG A 98 3.88 -15.56 -5.09
C ARG A 98 2.63 -16.08 -4.36
N ALA A 99 2.80 -17.01 -3.41
CA ALA A 99 1.70 -17.52 -2.61
C ALA A 99 0.99 -16.41 -1.83
N ALA A 100 1.73 -15.42 -1.31
CA ALA A 100 1.13 -14.27 -0.64
C ALA A 100 0.36 -13.36 -1.61
N VAL A 101 0.79 -13.25 -2.86
CA VAL A 101 0.01 -12.56 -3.92
C VAL A 101 -1.30 -13.30 -4.18
N ASP A 102 -1.25 -14.64 -4.34
CA ASP A 102 -2.43 -15.48 -4.58
C ASP A 102 -3.42 -15.40 -3.41
N GLU A 103 -2.94 -15.44 -2.17
CA GLU A 103 -3.76 -15.29 -0.97
C GLU A 103 -4.50 -13.94 -0.92
N ARG A 104 -3.85 -12.86 -1.34
CA ARG A 104 -4.50 -11.54 -1.42
C ARG A 104 -5.54 -11.49 -2.54
N ALA A 105 -5.27 -12.11 -3.68
CA ALA A 105 -6.25 -12.26 -4.75
C ALA A 105 -7.49 -13.05 -4.29
N ASP A 106 -7.30 -14.14 -3.57
CA ASP A 106 -8.38 -14.94 -3.00
C ASP A 106 -9.20 -14.14 -1.98
N TRP A 107 -8.53 -13.34 -1.15
CA TRP A 107 -9.20 -12.45 -0.22
C TRP A 107 -10.08 -11.43 -0.94
N VAL A 108 -9.58 -10.80 -2.01
CA VAL A 108 -10.34 -9.85 -2.85
C VAL A 108 -11.60 -10.51 -3.40
N ARG A 109 -11.48 -11.72 -3.98
CA ARG A 109 -12.64 -12.47 -4.51
C ARG A 109 -13.64 -12.82 -3.41
N SER A 110 -13.16 -13.31 -2.25
CA SER A 110 -14.00 -13.72 -1.14
C SER A 110 -14.80 -12.57 -0.54
N ASN A 111 -14.34 -11.33 -0.70
CA ASN A 111 -15.05 -10.13 -0.29
C ASN A 111 -15.94 -9.53 -1.41
N GLY A 112 -16.19 -10.29 -2.48
CA GLY A 112 -17.08 -9.89 -3.56
C GLY A 112 -16.55 -8.80 -4.48
N MET A 113 -15.24 -8.54 -4.44
CA MET A 113 -14.57 -7.55 -5.29
C MET A 113 -14.01 -8.22 -6.55
N LEU A 114 -13.90 -7.43 -7.61
CA LEU A 114 -13.39 -7.92 -8.88
C LEU A 114 -11.89 -7.68 -9.02
N LEU A 115 -11.19 -8.68 -9.54
CA LEU A 115 -9.84 -8.51 -10.04
C LEU A 115 -9.88 -7.90 -11.45
N GLU A 116 -8.92 -7.05 -11.78
CA GLU A 116 -8.70 -6.60 -13.17
C GLU A 116 -8.16 -7.77 -14.01
N SER A 117 -7.27 -8.58 -13.41
CA SER A 117 -6.74 -9.81 -14.00
C SER A 117 -6.37 -10.81 -12.90
N GLU A 118 -6.33 -12.10 -13.24
CA GLU A 118 -5.81 -13.12 -12.35
C GLU A 118 -4.32 -12.91 -12.04
N PRO A 119 -3.81 -13.36 -10.86
CA PRO A 119 -2.39 -13.32 -10.59
C PRO A 119 -1.59 -14.02 -11.70
N GLN A 120 -0.57 -13.33 -12.22
CA GLN A 120 0.24 -13.83 -13.32
C GLN A 120 1.61 -13.16 -13.37
N GLU A 121 2.52 -13.74 -14.15
CA GLU A 121 3.77 -13.08 -14.49
C GLU A 121 3.56 -11.98 -15.52
N TYR A 122 4.31 -10.89 -15.33
CA TYR A 122 4.37 -9.76 -16.25
C TYR A 122 5.81 -9.55 -16.74
N THR A 123 5.94 -9.05 -17.95
CA THR A 123 7.26 -8.81 -18.57
C THR A 123 7.96 -7.53 -18.12
N TYR A 124 7.48 -6.89 -17.05
CA TYR A 124 8.08 -5.66 -16.51
C TYR A 124 9.50 -5.89 -15.98
N SER A 125 9.71 -7.03 -15.35
CA SER A 125 11.04 -7.52 -14.96
C SER A 125 11.00 -9.06 -14.79
N PRO A 126 12.16 -9.75 -14.79
CA PRO A 126 12.21 -11.19 -14.59
C PRO A 126 11.56 -11.61 -13.26
N GLY A 127 10.60 -12.52 -13.32
CA GLY A 127 9.92 -13.05 -12.16
C GLY A 127 8.90 -12.12 -11.50
N TYR A 128 8.53 -11.01 -12.16
CA TYR A 128 7.49 -10.08 -11.68
C TYR A 128 6.14 -10.78 -11.72
N TYR A 129 5.57 -11.05 -10.55
CA TYR A 129 4.30 -11.74 -10.38
C TYR A 129 3.32 -10.85 -9.63
N ALA A 130 2.17 -10.55 -10.21
CA ALA A 130 1.27 -9.53 -9.68
C ALA A 130 -0.21 -9.82 -9.92
N VAL A 131 -1.04 -9.16 -9.11
CA VAL A 131 -2.48 -9.05 -9.27
C VAL A 131 -2.90 -7.60 -9.19
N PHE A 132 -3.88 -7.20 -9.99
CA PHE A 132 -4.46 -5.85 -10.01
C PHE A 132 -5.94 -5.89 -9.65
N PHE A 133 -6.36 -4.94 -8.83
CA PHE A 133 -7.76 -4.77 -8.40
C PHE A 133 -8.00 -3.33 -7.96
N TYR A 134 -9.15 -3.04 -7.40
CA TYR A 134 -9.54 -1.67 -7.03
C TYR A 134 -9.95 -1.61 -5.56
N ASP A 135 -9.68 -0.47 -4.93
CA ASP A 135 -10.22 -0.15 -3.62
C ASP A 135 -11.72 0.22 -3.71
N PRO A 136 -12.42 0.45 -2.57
CA PRO A 136 -13.83 0.82 -2.59
C PRO A 136 -14.18 2.09 -3.38
N ASP A 137 -13.23 2.97 -3.63
CA ASP A 137 -13.39 4.21 -4.39
C ASP A 137 -12.90 4.13 -5.84
N GLY A 138 -12.41 2.97 -6.27
CA GLY A 138 -11.92 2.75 -7.62
C GLY A 138 -10.45 3.07 -7.82
N LEU A 139 -9.68 3.35 -6.74
CA LEU A 139 -8.23 3.47 -6.84
C LEU A 139 -7.64 2.11 -7.20
N LYS A 140 -6.86 2.06 -8.28
CA LYS A 140 -6.17 0.84 -8.70
C LYS A 140 -5.07 0.47 -7.73
N LEU A 141 -5.10 -0.78 -7.29
CA LEU A 141 -4.12 -1.38 -6.40
C LEU A 141 -3.42 -2.55 -7.09
N GLU A 142 -2.19 -2.78 -6.69
CA GLU A 142 -1.37 -3.89 -7.14
C GLU A 142 -0.75 -4.58 -5.93
N ILE A 143 -0.79 -5.90 -5.91
CA ILE A 143 0.03 -6.72 -5.02
C ILE A 143 1.00 -7.49 -5.89
N LEU A 144 2.27 -7.37 -5.64
CA LEU A 144 3.31 -7.98 -6.46
C LEU A 144 4.36 -8.71 -5.63
N HIS A 145 5.00 -9.66 -6.27
CA HIS A 145 6.25 -10.27 -5.80
C HIS A 145 7.27 -10.21 -6.92
N THR A 146 8.46 -9.75 -6.59
CA THR A 146 9.64 -9.90 -7.46
C THR A 146 10.71 -10.67 -6.71
N PRO A 147 11.54 -11.49 -7.40
CA PRO A 147 12.76 -12.00 -6.79
C PRO A 147 13.60 -10.83 -6.28
N ALA A 148 14.18 -10.97 -5.09
CA ALA A 148 15.12 -9.98 -4.59
C ALA A 148 16.15 -9.69 -5.70
N TYR A 149 16.38 -8.43 -6.02
CA TYR A 149 17.46 -8.07 -6.93
C TYR A 149 18.74 -8.65 -6.33
N ALA A 150 19.37 -9.56 -7.07
CA ALA A 150 20.70 -9.99 -6.71
C ALA A 150 21.59 -8.74 -6.69
N ALA A 151 22.07 -8.41 -5.51
CA ALA A 151 22.96 -7.28 -5.31
C ALA A 151 24.29 -7.51 -6.07
#